data_f74e0c52c3217e03311cf9f75481f70e
#
_entry.id   f74e0c52c3217e03311cf9f75481f70e
#
_cell.length_a   1.000
_cell.length_b   1.000
_cell.length_c   1.000
_cell.angle_alpha   90.00
_cell.angle_beta   90.00
_cell.angle_gamma   90.00
#
_symmetry.space_group_name_H-M   'P 1'
#
loop_
_entity.id
_entity.type
_entity.pdbx_description
1 polymer ?
#
loop_
_entity_poly.entity_id
_entity_poly.type
_entity_poly.pdbx_seq_one_letter_code
_entity_poly.pdbx_strand_id
1 'polypeptide(L)'
;GQRAAHGPDGIRNTAGLRQCTIRLRPVPASAFQNTHTIEHTMLLDATESQLVLVDYQERLMPAIFEGPAVLANARRLAEVARMLDVPVWGTEQNPSRLGANDPALRALCQKTLAKMHFSAAEEGLGEWLRPPAKPQQGGNARSLPKHLQKPAQQEPERGTIVIAGCEAHVCLLQTALDLLEDEFEVWVVTDACGSRTERNRDAAFDRLAGAGAELVTTEMVAFEWLGTCEHPAFKDVLGLIK
;
A
#
# COMPACT_ATOMS: atom_id res chain seq x y z
N GLY A 1 -16.79 11.06 -82.51
CA GLY A 1 -15.55 11.78 -82.37
C GLY A 1 -14.85 11.21 -81.15
N GLN A 2 -13.92 10.44 -81.38
CA GLN A 2 -12.48 10.46 -81.33
C GLN A 2 -11.86 11.14 -80.09
N ARG A 3 -10.95 10.36 -79.49
CA ARG A 3 -9.66 10.63 -78.82
C ARG A 3 -9.71 10.69 -77.27
N ALA A 4 -8.73 10.27 -76.53
CA ALA A 4 -7.50 9.52 -76.71
C ALA A 4 -7.00 9.18 -75.32
N ALA A 5 -6.32 8.09 -75.16
CA ALA A 5 -5.65 7.67 -73.91
C ALA A 5 -4.46 8.57 -73.58
N HIS A 6 -4.27 8.81 -72.33
CA HIS A 6 -2.95 9.11 -71.76
C HIS A 6 -2.89 8.50 -70.36
N GLY A 7 -2.04 7.53 -70.16
CA GLY A 7 -1.63 7.01 -68.88
C GLY A 7 -0.61 7.95 -68.23
N PRO A 8 -0.51 7.95 -66.93
CA PRO A 8 0.62 8.54 -66.26
C PRO A 8 1.54 7.50 -65.59
N ASP A 9 2.77 7.87 -65.70
CA ASP A 9 3.99 7.25 -65.23
C ASP A 9 4.00 6.77 -63.80
N GLY A 10 4.70 5.68 -63.61
CA GLY A 10 5.00 5.13 -62.31
C GLY A 10 5.98 5.97 -61.50
N ILE A 11 5.64 6.17 -60.28
CA ILE A 11 6.57 6.58 -59.23
C ILE A 11 6.78 5.37 -58.32
N ARG A 12 7.90 4.70 -58.51
CA ARG A 12 8.43 3.69 -57.60
C ARG A 12 9.05 4.45 -56.43
N ASN A 13 8.40 4.44 -55.29
CA ASN A 13 8.98 4.94 -54.05
C ASN A 13 9.45 3.74 -53.21
N THR A 14 10.73 3.35 -53.42
CA THR A 14 11.43 2.39 -52.55
C THR A 14 12.00 3.11 -51.35
N ALA A 15 11.17 3.32 -50.34
CA ALA A 15 11.66 3.73 -49.02
C ALA A 15 12.17 2.52 -48.26
N GLY A 16 13.50 2.43 -48.16
CA GLY A 16 14.19 1.33 -47.46
C GLY A 16 13.80 1.27 -45.98
N LEU A 17 13.20 0.15 -45.59
CA LEU A 17 13.04 -0.22 -44.20
C LEU A 17 14.43 -0.45 -43.59
N ARG A 18 14.90 0.52 -42.80
CA ARG A 18 16.07 0.32 -41.93
C ARG A 18 15.63 -0.62 -40.80
N GLN A 19 16.07 -1.87 -40.87
CA GLN A 19 15.97 -2.79 -39.73
C GLN A 19 16.81 -2.25 -38.58
N CYS A 20 16.13 -1.78 -37.55
CA CYS A 20 16.75 -1.41 -36.29
C CYS A 20 17.05 -2.70 -35.52
N THR A 21 18.27 -3.21 -35.65
CA THR A 21 18.73 -4.38 -34.90
C THR A 21 19.15 -3.91 -33.51
N ILE A 22 18.27 -4.10 -32.51
CA ILE A 22 18.61 -3.89 -31.10
C ILE A 22 19.56 -5.03 -30.69
N ARG A 23 20.84 -4.73 -30.55
CA ARG A 23 21.82 -5.64 -29.93
C ARG A 23 21.58 -5.64 -28.43
N LEU A 24 20.88 -6.65 -27.90
CA LEU A 24 20.85 -6.95 -26.50
C LEU A 24 22.25 -7.35 -26.05
N ARG A 25 22.84 -6.61 -25.10
CA ARG A 25 24.07 -7.01 -24.44
C ARG A 25 23.77 -8.24 -23.56
N PRO A 26 24.59 -9.31 -23.61
CA PRO A 26 24.44 -10.43 -22.70
C PRO A 26 24.71 -9.94 -21.27
N VAL A 27 23.75 -10.18 -20.36
CA VAL A 27 23.91 -9.97 -18.93
C VAL A 27 24.83 -11.07 -18.40
N PRO A 28 25.91 -10.76 -17.66
CA PRO A 28 26.81 -11.79 -17.13
C PRO A 28 26.05 -12.68 -16.11
N ALA A 29 26.27 -13.99 -16.22
CA ALA A 29 25.62 -15.01 -15.40
C ALA A 29 25.89 -14.92 -13.87
N SER A 30 26.74 -13.99 -13.44
CA SER A 30 27.06 -13.73 -12.03
C SER A 30 26.06 -12.81 -11.32
N ALA A 31 25.04 -12.25 -12.02
CA ALA A 31 24.05 -11.37 -11.44
C ALA A 31 22.86 -12.11 -10.78
N PHE A 32 22.83 -13.44 -10.84
CA PHE A 32 21.74 -14.26 -10.30
C PHE A 32 22.10 -15.01 -9.02
N GLN A 33 22.92 -14.42 -8.14
CA GLN A 33 23.18 -14.99 -6.82
C GLN A 33 22.77 -13.96 -5.76
N ASN A 34 21.53 -13.94 -5.39
CA ASN A 34 20.89 -13.74 -4.09
C ASN A 34 19.40 -13.45 -4.31
N THR A 35 18.67 -14.43 -4.83
CA THR A 35 17.23 -14.45 -4.61
C THR A 35 17.00 -15.04 -3.24
N HIS A 36 16.90 -14.21 -2.19
CA HIS A 36 16.01 -14.53 -1.10
C HIS A 36 14.63 -14.70 -1.74
N THR A 37 14.22 -15.92 -1.95
CA THR A 37 12.83 -16.25 -2.20
C THR A 37 12.11 -15.87 -0.91
N ILE A 38 11.56 -14.67 -0.87
CA ILE A 38 10.51 -14.34 0.09
C ILE A 38 9.40 -15.31 -0.31
N GLU A 39 9.11 -16.30 0.53
CA GLU A 39 7.90 -17.10 0.39
C GLU A 39 6.75 -16.13 0.63
N HIS A 40 6.23 -15.53 -0.45
CA HIS A 40 5.01 -14.73 -0.39
C HIS A 40 3.90 -15.68 0.05
N THR A 41 3.51 -15.58 1.30
CA THR A 41 2.26 -16.18 1.75
C THR A 41 1.14 -15.43 1.05
N MET A 42 0.24 -16.16 0.40
CA MET A 42 -0.94 -15.56 -0.26
C MET A 42 -1.98 -15.03 0.74
N LEU A 43 -1.71 -15.11 2.03
CA LEU A 43 -2.55 -14.65 3.12
C LEU A 43 -1.81 -13.61 3.97
N LEU A 44 -2.55 -12.71 4.56
CA LEU A 44 -2.02 -11.70 5.47
C LEU A 44 -1.45 -12.32 6.76
N ASP A 45 -0.24 -11.93 7.12
CA ASP A 45 0.38 -12.23 8.41
C ASP A 45 0.41 -10.97 9.28
N ALA A 46 -0.15 -11.04 10.49
CA ALA A 46 -0.15 -9.92 11.43
C ALA A 46 1.26 -9.46 11.82
N THR A 47 2.24 -10.38 11.82
CA THR A 47 3.63 -10.06 12.20
C THR A 47 4.39 -9.30 11.11
N GLU A 48 3.95 -9.39 9.85
CA GLU A 48 4.54 -8.72 8.69
C GLU A 48 3.72 -7.50 8.25
N SER A 49 2.51 -7.30 8.83
CA SER A 49 1.57 -6.28 8.46
C SER A 49 1.75 -4.98 9.25
N GLN A 50 1.37 -3.86 8.59
CA GLN A 50 1.14 -2.54 9.18
C GLN A 50 -0.19 -2.00 8.64
N LEU A 51 -0.96 -1.29 9.46
CA LEU A 51 -2.23 -0.67 9.06
C LEU A 51 -2.05 0.83 8.84
N VAL A 52 -2.47 1.32 7.68
CA VAL A 52 -2.52 2.74 7.34
C VAL A 52 -3.98 3.20 7.18
N LEU A 53 -4.39 4.19 7.98
CA LEU A 53 -5.71 4.79 7.99
C LEU A 53 -5.64 6.19 7.38
N VAL A 54 -6.23 6.36 6.19
CA VAL A 54 -6.11 7.58 5.38
C VAL A 54 -7.33 8.48 5.57
N ASP A 55 -7.11 9.65 6.19
CA ASP A 55 -7.98 10.83 6.16
C ASP A 55 -9.45 10.60 6.59
N TYR A 56 -9.72 9.89 7.69
CA TYR A 56 -11.08 9.75 8.28
C TYR A 56 -11.48 11.01 9.05
N GLN A 57 -11.40 12.18 8.39
CA GLN A 57 -11.52 13.48 9.03
C GLN A 57 -12.96 13.94 9.22
N GLU A 58 -13.23 14.67 10.30
CA GLU A 58 -14.57 15.08 10.73
C GLU A 58 -15.36 15.85 9.67
N ARG A 59 -14.68 16.66 8.82
CA ARG A 59 -15.33 17.45 7.79
C ARG A 59 -15.38 16.74 6.43
N LEU A 60 -14.66 15.65 6.27
CA LEU A 60 -14.68 14.82 5.08
C LEU A 60 -15.74 13.72 5.15
N MET A 61 -15.81 13.02 6.29
CA MET A 61 -16.68 11.85 6.49
C MET A 61 -18.16 12.10 6.20
N PRO A 62 -18.77 13.27 6.52
CA PRO A 62 -20.19 13.52 6.19
C PRO A 62 -20.51 13.53 4.69
N ALA A 63 -19.51 13.74 3.83
CA ALA A 63 -19.69 13.75 2.38
C ALA A 63 -19.49 12.35 1.73
N ILE A 64 -18.98 11.38 2.49
CA ILE A 64 -18.68 10.03 1.99
C ILE A 64 -19.95 9.21 1.87
N PHE A 65 -20.13 8.58 0.72
CA PHE A 65 -21.21 7.61 0.51
C PHE A 65 -21.08 6.45 1.51
N GLU A 66 -22.16 6.15 2.23
CA GLU A 66 -22.16 5.19 3.34
C GLU A 66 -21.08 5.45 4.43
N GLY A 67 -20.71 6.72 4.62
CA GLY A 67 -19.65 7.14 5.54
C GLY A 67 -19.72 6.53 6.94
N PRO A 68 -20.90 6.42 7.59
CA PRO A 68 -21.02 5.75 8.89
C PRO A 68 -20.62 4.28 8.88
N ALA A 69 -20.92 3.52 7.83
CA ALA A 69 -20.52 2.12 7.70
C ALA A 69 -19.02 1.99 7.44
N VAL A 70 -18.49 2.81 6.54
CA VAL A 70 -17.05 2.90 6.26
C VAL A 70 -16.27 3.21 7.54
N LEU A 71 -16.70 4.19 8.33
CA LEU A 71 -16.05 4.54 9.59
C LEU A 71 -16.15 3.43 10.63
N ALA A 72 -17.29 2.74 10.73
CA ALA A 72 -17.47 1.63 11.65
C ALA A 72 -16.50 0.47 11.31
N ASN A 73 -16.33 0.14 10.04
CA ASN A 73 -15.38 -0.88 9.60
C ASN A 73 -13.93 -0.47 9.86
N ALA A 74 -13.58 0.80 9.61
CA ALA A 74 -12.26 1.30 9.93
C ALA A 74 -11.92 1.20 11.42
N ARG A 75 -12.90 1.48 12.31
CA ARG A 75 -12.74 1.32 13.76
C ARG A 75 -12.52 -0.15 14.14
N ARG A 76 -13.35 -1.06 13.61
CA ARG A 76 -13.18 -2.52 13.83
C ARG A 76 -11.80 -2.98 13.40
N LEU A 77 -11.38 -2.59 12.19
CA LEU A 77 -10.07 -2.93 11.65
C LEU A 77 -8.93 -2.44 12.54
N ALA A 78 -9.00 -1.20 13.02
CA ALA A 78 -7.98 -0.62 13.90
C ALA A 78 -7.95 -1.28 15.29
N GLU A 79 -9.10 -1.66 15.84
CA GLU A 79 -9.18 -2.40 17.10
C GLU A 79 -8.61 -3.80 16.96
N VAL A 80 -8.91 -4.52 15.87
CA VAL A 80 -8.31 -5.82 15.55
C VAL A 80 -6.79 -5.70 15.41
N ALA A 81 -6.31 -4.70 14.66
CA ALA A 81 -4.88 -4.46 14.49
C ALA A 81 -4.18 -4.27 15.86
N ARG A 82 -4.79 -3.49 16.76
CA ARG A 82 -4.26 -3.28 18.10
C ARG A 82 -4.25 -4.55 18.96
N MET A 83 -5.29 -5.40 18.87
CA MET A 83 -5.35 -6.68 19.59
C MET A 83 -4.28 -7.67 19.16
N LEU A 84 -3.83 -7.55 17.91
CA LEU A 84 -2.86 -8.45 17.28
C LEU A 84 -1.46 -7.80 17.13
N ASP A 85 -1.20 -6.70 17.84
CA ASP A 85 0.08 -5.97 17.83
C ASP A 85 0.52 -5.50 16.44
N VAL A 86 -0.44 -5.25 15.53
CA VAL A 86 -0.20 -4.64 14.23
C VAL A 86 -0.08 -3.12 14.39
N PRO A 87 1.03 -2.49 13.97
CA PRO A 87 1.19 -1.04 14.03
C PRO A 87 0.11 -0.31 13.22
N VAL A 88 -0.45 0.77 13.77
CA VAL A 88 -1.48 1.59 13.12
C VAL A 88 -0.95 3.00 12.92
N TRP A 89 -1.02 3.49 11.68
CA TRP A 89 -0.62 4.82 11.26
C TRP A 89 -1.82 5.58 10.71
N GLY A 90 -1.95 6.84 11.04
CA GLY A 90 -3.01 7.69 10.51
C GLY A 90 -2.46 8.80 9.63
N THR A 91 -3.29 9.33 8.70
CA THR A 91 -2.98 10.56 7.97
C THR A 91 -4.12 11.57 8.07
N GLU A 92 -3.82 12.85 7.92
CA GLU A 92 -4.79 13.95 7.92
C GLU A 92 -4.45 14.94 6.79
N GLN A 93 -5.32 15.02 5.78
CA GLN A 93 -5.19 15.97 4.69
C GLN A 93 -5.55 17.38 5.16
N ASN A 94 -4.62 18.33 5.04
CA ASN A 94 -4.85 19.74 5.38
C ASN A 94 -5.74 19.91 6.64
N PRO A 95 -5.28 19.50 7.82
CA PRO A 95 -6.13 19.42 9.02
C PRO A 95 -6.69 20.76 9.45
N SER A 96 -6.06 21.89 9.06
CA SER A 96 -6.61 23.21 9.29
C SER A 96 -7.93 23.46 8.56
N ARG A 97 -8.18 22.73 7.47
CA ARG A 97 -9.41 22.84 6.65
C ARG A 97 -10.38 21.69 6.91
N LEU A 98 -9.89 20.45 6.94
CA LEU A 98 -10.72 19.25 7.04
C LEU A 98 -10.91 18.76 8.47
N GLY A 99 -10.24 19.37 9.45
CA GLY A 99 -10.30 18.95 10.84
C GLY A 99 -9.43 17.73 11.13
N ALA A 100 -9.57 17.20 12.33
CA ALA A 100 -8.87 16.00 12.75
C ALA A 100 -9.60 14.72 12.28
N ASN A 101 -8.90 13.61 12.31
CA ASN A 101 -9.50 12.28 12.18
C ASN A 101 -10.51 12.01 13.31
N ASP A 102 -11.39 11.07 13.06
CA ASP A 102 -12.27 10.53 14.10
C ASP A 102 -11.47 10.24 15.39
N PRO A 103 -11.93 10.72 16.57
CA PRO A 103 -11.16 10.62 17.80
C PRO A 103 -10.85 9.17 18.21
N ALA A 104 -11.77 8.22 17.95
CA ALA A 104 -11.56 6.82 18.28
C ALA A 104 -10.45 6.20 17.42
N LEU A 105 -10.45 6.48 16.10
CA LEU A 105 -9.38 6.04 15.22
C LEU A 105 -8.04 6.67 15.57
N ARG A 106 -8.03 7.98 15.82
CA ARG A 106 -6.82 8.70 16.15
C ARG A 106 -6.15 8.17 17.43
N ALA A 107 -6.95 7.77 18.41
CA ALA A 107 -6.45 7.18 19.66
C ALA A 107 -5.79 5.80 19.47
N LEU A 108 -6.13 5.10 18.40
CA LEU A 108 -5.55 3.79 18.06
C LEU A 108 -4.27 3.91 17.22
N CYS A 109 -4.05 5.06 16.57
CA CYS A 109 -2.84 5.31 15.77
C CYS A 109 -1.63 5.57 16.67
N GLN A 110 -0.49 4.97 16.32
CA GLN A 110 0.80 5.29 16.96
C GLN A 110 1.24 6.72 16.66
N LYS A 111 1.02 7.15 15.41
CA LYS A 111 1.26 8.52 14.93
C LYS A 111 0.24 8.89 13.86
N THR A 112 0.02 10.19 13.70
CA THR A 112 -0.82 10.75 12.63
C THR A 112 -0.02 11.78 11.86
N LEU A 113 0.09 11.58 10.54
CA LEU A 113 0.82 12.43 9.60
C LEU A 113 -0.12 13.51 9.07
N ALA A 114 0.18 14.78 9.35
CA ALA A 114 -0.48 15.89 8.67
C ALA A 114 0.20 16.11 7.31
N LYS A 115 -0.60 16.19 6.24
CA LYS A 115 -0.08 16.28 4.88
C LYS A 115 -0.82 17.32 4.03
N MET A 116 -0.13 17.85 3.03
CA MET A 116 -0.68 18.76 2.03
C MET A 116 -0.79 18.08 0.66
N HIS A 117 0.11 17.17 0.32
CA HIS A 117 -0.03 16.31 -0.86
C HIS A 117 -1.14 15.28 -0.64
N PHE A 118 -1.77 14.83 -1.72
CA PHE A 118 -2.80 13.79 -1.62
C PHE A 118 -2.18 12.46 -1.22
N SER A 119 -1.03 12.12 -1.80
CA SER A 119 -0.25 10.97 -1.37
C SER A 119 0.46 11.25 -0.04
N ALA A 120 0.36 10.32 0.90
CA ALA A 120 1.07 10.38 2.16
C ALA A 120 2.55 9.97 2.02
N ALA A 121 2.91 9.25 0.97
CA ALA A 121 4.29 8.88 0.69
C ALA A 121 5.16 10.12 0.42
N GLU A 122 4.64 11.12 -0.30
CA GLU A 122 5.28 12.41 -0.56
C GLU A 122 5.59 13.22 0.72
N GLU A 123 4.94 12.93 1.82
CA GLU A 123 5.12 13.62 3.12
C GLU A 123 5.89 12.74 4.15
N GLY A 124 6.53 11.67 3.68
CA GLY A 124 7.43 10.85 4.50
C GLY A 124 6.76 9.69 5.24
N LEU A 125 5.58 9.23 4.83
CA LEU A 125 4.96 8.03 5.40
C LEU A 125 5.88 6.81 5.23
N GLY A 126 6.56 6.67 4.09
CA GLY A 126 7.48 5.56 3.81
C GLY A 126 8.60 5.41 4.86
N GLU A 127 9.08 6.52 5.42
CA GLU A 127 10.09 6.50 6.50
C GLU A 127 9.56 5.91 7.83
N TRP A 128 8.24 6.00 8.05
CA TRP A 128 7.61 5.40 9.23
C TRP A 128 7.37 3.91 9.02
N LEU A 129 7.00 3.53 7.81
CA LEU A 129 6.69 2.15 7.44
C LEU A 129 7.98 1.31 7.33
N ARG A 130 9.06 1.90 6.82
CA ARG A 130 10.38 1.28 6.70
C ARG A 130 11.43 2.23 7.26
N PRO A 131 11.57 2.31 8.61
CA PRO A 131 12.53 3.23 9.21
C PRO A 131 13.95 2.86 8.78
N PRO A 132 14.78 3.87 8.47
CA PRO A 132 16.17 3.63 8.11
C PRO A 132 16.90 2.87 9.22
N ALA A 133 17.74 1.90 8.84
CA ALA A 133 18.53 1.13 9.79
C ALA A 133 19.25 2.08 10.78
N LYS A 134 19.01 1.89 12.07
CA LYS A 134 19.71 2.67 13.10
C LYS A 134 21.21 2.54 12.89
N PRO A 135 21.97 3.65 12.75
CA PRO A 135 23.42 3.57 12.67
C PRO A 135 23.88 2.80 13.92
N GLN A 136 24.61 1.70 13.71
CA GLN A 136 25.21 0.98 14.83
C GLN A 136 26.05 2.01 15.59
N GLN A 137 25.57 2.45 16.74
CA GLN A 137 26.38 3.24 17.65
C GLN A 137 27.61 2.38 17.96
N GLY A 138 28.76 2.79 17.40
CA GLY A 138 30.05 2.20 17.68
C GLY A 138 30.38 2.37 19.15
N GLY A 139 29.76 1.59 20.00
CA GLY A 139 30.31 1.29 21.31
C GLY A 139 31.64 0.62 21.06
N ASN A 140 32.67 1.06 21.77
CA ASN A 140 34.05 0.54 21.68
C ASN A 140 34.04 -1.00 21.71
N ALA A 141 33.74 -1.62 20.59
CA ALA A 141 33.70 -3.07 20.40
C ALA A 141 35.08 -3.73 20.38
N ARG A 142 36.08 -3.06 20.98
CA ARG A 142 37.42 -3.63 21.14
C ARG A 142 37.56 -4.63 22.28
N SER A 143 36.51 -4.89 23.06
CA SER A 143 36.61 -5.70 24.27
C SER A 143 35.82 -7.00 24.31
N LEU A 144 34.98 -7.31 23.30
CA LEU A 144 34.25 -8.59 23.28
C LEU A 144 34.60 -9.42 22.04
N PRO A 145 35.02 -10.69 22.20
CA PRO A 145 35.26 -11.61 21.10
C PRO A 145 34.01 -11.76 20.23
N LYS A 146 34.17 -11.83 18.88
CA LYS A 146 33.09 -11.90 17.89
C LYS A 146 32.02 -12.99 18.19
N HIS A 147 32.39 -14.08 18.85
CA HIS A 147 31.51 -15.18 19.20
C HIS A 147 30.58 -14.90 20.40
N LEU A 148 30.81 -13.79 21.12
CA LEU A 148 29.95 -13.34 22.23
C LEU A 148 29.08 -12.12 21.88
N GLN A 149 29.20 -11.58 20.66
CA GLN A 149 28.33 -10.55 20.18
C GLN A 149 26.98 -11.19 19.83
N LYS A 150 25.93 -10.92 20.62
CA LYS A 150 24.56 -11.29 20.23
C LYS A 150 24.26 -10.61 18.90
N PRO A 151 23.73 -11.33 17.88
CA PRO A 151 23.24 -10.67 16.68
C PRO A 151 22.23 -9.60 17.10
N ALA A 152 22.36 -8.40 16.55
CA ALA A 152 21.34 -7.37 16.73
C ALA A 152 20.01 -8.01 16.30
N GLN A 153 19.04 -8.03 17.21
CA GLN A 153 17.69 -8.40 16.85
C GLN A 153 17.23 -7.30 15.88
N GLN A 154 17.25 -7.61 14.59
CA GLN A 154 16.51 -6.84 13.60
C GLN A 154 15.05 -7.12 13.89
N GLU A 155 14.30 -6.07 14.21
CA GLU A 155 12.85 -6.18 14.20
C GLU A 155 12.45 -6.64 12.79
N PRO A 156 11.49 -7.58 12.66
CA PRO A 156 11.07 -8.06 11.34
C PRO A 156 10.68 -6.86 10.48
N GLU A 157 11.17 -6.81 9.26
CA GLU A 157 10.80 -5.79 8.28
C GLU A 157 9.34 -6.07 7.88
N ARG A 158 8.43 -5.18 8.30
CA ARG A 158 7.00 -5.30 8.00
C ARG A 158 6.73 -4.71 6.62
N GLY A 159 6.80 -5.54 5.58
CA GLY A 159 6.66 -5.12 4.18
C GLY A 159 5.21 -5.06 3.67
N THR A 160 4.26 -5.62 4.41
CA THR A 160 2.85 -5.70 4.02
C THR A 160 2.05 -4.54 4.61
N ILE A 161 1.44 -3.74 3.74
CA ILE A 161 0.63 -2.57 4.11
C ILE A 161 -0.84 -2.86 3.86
N VAL A 162 -1.59 -2.98 4.95
CA VAL A 162 -3.05 -2.98 4.91
C VAL A 162 -3.50 -1.53 4.97
N ILE A 163 -4.25 -1.06 3.96
CA ILE A 163 -4.62 0.35 3.85
C ILE A 163 -6.14 0.51 3.71
N ALA A 164 -6.70 1.49 4.40
CA ALA A 164 -8.09 1.88 4.32
C ALA A 164 -8.23 3.40 4.43
N GLY A 165 -9.29 3.99 3.87
CA GLY A 165 -9.47 5.44 3.99
C GLY A 165 -10.34 6.14 2.98
N CYS A 166 -10.30 7.45 3.05
CA CYS A 166 -11.08 8.41 2.27
C CYS A 166 -10.17 9.52 1.68
N GLU A 167 -10.45 10.01 0.47
CA GLU A 167 -11.35 9.38 -0.49
C GLU A 167 -10.60 8.29 -1.26
N ALA A 168 -11.27 7.18 -1.49
CA ALA A 168 -10.68 6.02 -2.18
C ALA A 168 -10.03 6.37 -3.52
N HIS A 169 -10.62 7.32 -4.29
CA HIS A 169 -10.14 7.74 -5.62
C HIS A 169 -9.15 8.92 -5.59
N VAL A 170 -8.80 9.44 -4.42
CA VAL A 170 -7.87 10.59 -4.28
C VAL A 170 -6.72 10.21 -3.36
N CYS A 171 -6.84 10.45 -2.06
CA CYS A 171 -5.72 10.29 -1.11
C CYS A 171 -5.32 8.83 -0.94
N LEU A 172 -6.29 7.93 -0.80
CA LEU A 172 -6.02 6.51 -0.68
C LEU A 172 -5.36 5.96 -1.95
N LEU A 173 -5.95 6.24 -3.13
CA LEU A 173 -5.44 5.78 -4.41
C LEU A 173 -3.98 6.19 -4.63
N GLN A 174 -3.68 7.48 -4.46
CA GLN A 174 -2.33 7.99 -4.71
C GLN A 174 -1.32 7.44 -3.69
N THR A 175 -1.70 7.38 -2.41
CA THR A 175 -0.84 6.78 -1.38
C THR A 175 -0.55 5.31 -1.67
N ALA A 176 -1.58 4.54 -2.03
CA ALA A 176 -1.42 3.11 -2.30
C ALA A 176 -0.57 2.83 -3.55
N LEU A 177 -0.72 3.65 -4.60
CA LEU A 177 0.11 3.52 -5.81
C LEU A 177 1.58 3.84 -5.55
N ASP A 178 1.87 4.90 -4.79
CA ASP A 178 3.26 5.25 -4.44
C ASP A 178 3.89 4.18 -3.53
N LEU A 179 3.11 3.60 -2.59
CA LEU A 179 3.61 2.49 -1.76
C LEU A 179 3.91 1.23 -2.60
N LEU A 180 3.12 0.94 -3.66
CA LEU A 180 3.43 -0.13 -4.61
C LEU A 180 4.72 0.16 -5.39
N GLU A 181 4.94 1.43 -5.80
CA GLU A 181 6.19 1.83 -6.46
C GLU A 181 7.41 1.72 -5.53
N ASP A 182 7.20 1.93 -4.22
CA ASP A 182 8.20 1.75 -3.16
C ASP A 182 8.40 0.27 -2.74
N GLU A 183 7.86 -0.67 -3.53
CA GLU A 183 8.01 -2.12 -3.33
C GLU A 183 7.39 -2.64 -2.01
N PHE A 184 6.33 -2.01 -1.51
CA PHE A 184 5.47 -2.58 -0.47
C PHE A 184 4.40 -3.49 -1.08
N GLU A 185 3.99 -4.51 -0.34
CA GLU A 185 2.77 -5.27 -0.64
C GLU A 185 1.57 -4.49 -0.10
N VAL A 186 0.64 -4.12 -0.97
CA VAL A 186 -0.49 -3.27 -0.61
C VAL A 186 -1.81 -4.03 -0.67
N TRP A 187 -2.52 -4.04 0.46
CA TRP A 187 -3.81 -4.69 0.64
C TRP A 187 -4.85 -3.65 1.00
N VAL A 188 -5.83 -3.44 0.13
CA VAL A 188 -6.85 -2.38 0.27
C VAL A 188 -8.12 -2.95 0.87
N VAL A 189 -8.54 -2.42 2.03
CA VAL A 189 -9.73 -2.89 2.74
C VAL A 189 -10.96 -2.16 2.21
N THR A 190 -11.65 -2.78 1.26
CA THR A 190 -12.67 -2.14 0.43
C THR A 190 -13.91 -1.64 1.19
N ASP A 191 -14.36 -2.37 2.21
CA ASP A 191 -15.51 -2.00 3.04
C ASP A 191 -15.20 -0.97 4.12
N ALA A 192 -13.91 -0.66 4.31
CA ALA A 192 -13.42 0.45 5.12
C ALA A 192 -12.97 1.64 4.27
N CYS A 193 -13.08 1.58 2.95
CA CYS A 193 -12.75 2.67 2.02
C CYS A 193 -14.00 3.35 1.51
N GLY A 194 -13.95 4.67 1.35
CA GLY A 194 -15.09 5.44 0.86
C GLY A 194 -14.72 6.58 -0.08
N SER A 195 -15.69 6.99 -0.89
CA SER A 195 -15.65 8.18 -1.72
C SER A 195 -17.00 8.88 -1.67
N ARG A 196 -17.10 10.11 -2.19
CA ARG A 196 -18.39 10.84 -2.27
C ARG A 196 -19.41 10.15 -3.14
N THR A 197 -18.97 9.33 -4.10
CA THR A 197 -19.84 8.53 -4.96
C THR A 197 -19.31 7.11 -5.08
N GLU A 198 -20.20 6.12 -5.23
CA GLU A 198 -19.84 4.72 -5.49
C GLU A 198 -18.99 4.60 -6.75
N ARG A 199 -19.36 5.30 -7.84
CA ARG A 199 -18.63 5.24 -9.10
C ARG A 199 -17.16 5.60 -8.95
N ASN A 200 -16.84 6.64 -8.17
CA ASN A 200 -15.44 7.03 -7.91
C ASN A 200 -14.71 6.00 -7.05
N ARG A 201 -15.40 5.45 -6.05
CA ARG A 201 -14.87 4.38 -5.20
C ARG A 201 -14.52 3.15 -6.02
N ASP A 202 -15.47 2.66 -6.81
CA ASP A 202 -15.33 1.42 -7.58
C ASP A 202 -14.26 1.57 -8.68
N ALA A 203 -14.21 2.72 -9.36
CA ALA A 203 -13.14 3.01 -10.33
C ALA A 203 -11.75 3.04 -9.69
N ALA A 204 -11.64 3.48 -8.41
CA ALA A 204 -10.40 3.43 -7.68
C ALA A 204 -9.98 1.99 -7.36
N PHE A 205 -10.92 1.15 -6.94
CA PHE A 205 -10.65 -0.27 -6.67
C PHE A 205 -10.19 -1.02 -7.92
N ASP A 206 -10.87 -0.82 -9.06
CA ASP A 206 -10.48 -1.41 -10.34
C ASP A 206 -9.04 -1.00 -10.71
N ARG A 207 -8.70 0.27 -10.52
CA ARG A 207 -7.36 0.78 -10.82
C ARG A 207 -6.30 0.21 -9.89
N LEU A 208 -6.59 0.12 -8.58
CA LEU A 208 -5.68 -0.43 -7.59
C LEU A 208 -5.40 -1.92 -7.82
N ALA A 209 -6.46 -2.70 -8.09
CA ALA A 209 -6.32 -4.11 -8.45
C ALA A 209 -5.49 -4.28 -9.73
N GLY A 210 -5.72 -3.45 -10.75
CA GLY A 210 -4.94 -3.43 -11.98
C GLY A 210 -3.47 -3.03 -11.79
N ALA A 211 -3.14 -2.32 -10.71
CA ALA A 211 -1.78 -1.94 -10.34
C ALA A 211 -1.07 -2.97 -9.45
N GLY A 212 -1.76 -4.02 -9.02
CA GLY A 212 -1.20 -5.10 -8.20
C GLY A 212 -1.51 -5.02 -6.71
N ALA A 213 -2.43 -4.14 -6.28
CA ALA A 213 -2.94 -4.16 -4.92
C ALA A 213 -3.94 -5.31 -4.73
N GLU A 214 -3.90 -6.00 -3.58
CA GLU A 214 -4.90 -6.98 -3.21
C GLU A 214 -6.13 -6.28 -2.60
N LEU A 215 -7.34 -6.72 -2.99
CA LEU A 215 -8.59 -6.19 -2.46
C LEU A 215 -9.22 -7.16 -1.47
N VAL A 216 -9.41 -6.67 -0.24
CA VAL A 216 -9.94 -7.47 0.87
C VAL A 216 -11.06 -6.73 1.58
N THR A 217 -11.71 -7.39 2.54
CA THR A 217 -12.66 -6.78 3.47
C THR A 217 -12.10 -6.80 4.90
N THR A 218 -12.70 -6.00 5.78
CA THR A 218 -12.35 -5.98 7.21
C THR A 218 -12.39 -7.37 7.82
N GLU A 219 -13.40 -8.18 7.47
CA GLU A 219 -13.54 -9.53 8.01
C GLU A 219 -12.47 -10.49 7.48
N MET A 220 -12.11 -10.41 6.19
CA MET A 220 -11.00 -11.19 5.62
C MET A 220 -9.69 -10.89 6.36
N VAL A 221 -9.34 -9.62 6.50
CA VAL A 221 -8.13 -9.20 7.23
C VAL A 221 -8.11 -9.74 8.65
N ALA A 222 -9.22 -9.62 9.37
CA ALA A 222 -9.32 -10.07 10.76
C ALA A 222 -9.07 -11.59 10.90
N PHE A 223 -9.64 -12.40 10.01
CA PHE A 223 -9.46 -13.85 10.06
C PHE A 223 -8.10 -14.30 9.54
N GLU A 224 -7.54 -13.65 8.53
CA GLU A 224 -6.21 -13.94 8.03
C GLU A 224 -5.15 -13.62 9.09
N TRP A 225 -5.24 -12.46 9.78
CA TRP A 225 -4.35 -12.11 10.88
C TRP A 225 -4.46 -13.06 12.09
N LEU A 226 -5.65 -13.61 12.36
CA LEU A 226 -5.82 -14.62 13.41
C LEU A 226 -5.20 -15.99 13.03
N GLY A 227 -5.27 -16.35 11.76
CA GLY A 227 -4.74 -17.60 11.20
C GLY A 227 -5.43 -18.86 11.69
N THR A 228 -6.00 -18.88 12.91
CA THR A 228 -6.65 -20.06 13.50
C THR A 228 -7.71 -19.68 14.52
N CYS A 229 -8.74 -20.50 14.64
CA CYS A 229 -9.77 -20.35 15.69
C CYS A 229 -9.24 -20.65 17.13
N GLU A 230 -8.02 -21.18 17.25
CA GLU A 230 -7.35 -21.42 18.52
C GLU A 230 -6.55 -20.18 19.02
N HIS A 231 -6.48 -19.13 18.20
CA HIS A 231 -5.77 -17.91 18.57
C HIS A 231 -6.34 -17.30 19.86
N PRO A 232 -5.51 -16.86 20.81
CA PRO A 232 -5.97 -16.31 22.10
C PRO A 232 -6.98 -15.16 21.95
N ALA A 233 -6.81 -14.29 20.97
CA ALA A 233 -7.69 -13.16 20.69
C ALA A 233 -8.94 -13.53 19.86
N PHE A 234 -9.13 -14.78 19.45
CA PHE A 234 -10.21 -15.16 18.53
C PHE A 234 -11.61 -14.72 19.00
N LYS A 235 -11.93 -14.95 20.28
CA LYS A 235 -13.25 -14.60 20.83
C LYS A 235 -13.50 -13.10 20.85
N ASP A 236 -12.48 -12.32 21.19
CA ASP A 236 -12.57 -10.87 21.29
C ASP A 236 -12.71 -10.24 19.88
N VAL A 237 -11.91 -10.70 18.93
CA VAL A 237 -12.01 -10.29 17.50
C VAL A 237 -13.37 -10.68 16.93
N LEU A 238 -13.87 -11.90 17.19
CA LEU A 238 -15.19 -12.33 16.74
C LEU A 238 -16.32 -11.45 17.30
N GLY A 239 -16.16 -10.94 18.53
CA GLY A 239 -17.08 -10.00 19.17
C GLY A 239 -17.14 -8.64 18.48
N LEU A 240 -16.06 -8.20 17.82
CA LEU A 240 -16.00 -6.94 17.07
C LEU A 240 -16.63 -7.06 15.66
N ILE A 241 -16.54 -8.23 15.05
CA ILE A 241 -16.95 -8.46 13.66
C ILE A 241 -18.46 -8.74 13.55
N LYS A 242 -19.05 -9.34 14.56
CA LYS A 242 -20.50 -9.60 14.65
C LYS A 242 -21.29 -8.36 15.04
#